data_01023711995c8835a1414349802c2b35
#
_entry.id   01023711995c8835a1414349802c2b35
#
_cell.length_a   1.000
_cell.length_b   1.000
_cell.length_c   1.000
_cell.angle_alpha   90.00
_cell.angle_beta   90.00
_cell.angle_gamma   90.00
#
_symmetry.space_group_name_H-M   'P 1'
#
loop_
_entity.id
_entity.type
_entity.pdbx_description
1 polymer ?
#
loop_
_entity_poly.entity_id
_entity_poly.type
_entity_poly.pdbx_seq_one_letter_code
_entity_poly.pdbx_strand_id
1 'polypeptide(L)'
;MLKTYRGSCHCGAVRFEADLDLAQPTYRCNCSICRRTRFWAAVVRPDGFRLLAGETELTQYLFNTRKNHHYFCRRCGVRAFGVGNETPVGGMYGVNLGCLDDVSDEELARVPVTFVDGRNDRWQSAPEFFSHL
;
A
#
# COMPACT_ATOMS: atom_id res chain seq x y z
N MET A 1 1.20 15.51 -10.55
CA MET A 1 1.86 16.42 -9.60
C MET A 1 1.81 15.82 -8.20
N LEU A 2 2.93 15.78 -7.53
CA LEU A 2 2.99 15.29 -6.16
C LEU A 2 2.22 16.21 -5.21
N LYS A 3 1.48 15.58 -4.32
CA LYS A 3 0.68 16.26 -3.31
C LYS A 3 0.77 15.44 -2.02
N THR A 4 0.74 16.10 -0.88
CA THR A 4 0.76 15.41 0.41
C THR A 4 -0.65 15.02 0.81
N TYR A 5 -0.86 13.72 1.02
CA TYR A 5 -2.13 13.18 1.49
C TYR A 5 -1.96 12.64 2.91
N ARG A 6 -3.03 12.71 3.69
CA ARG A 6 -3.11 12.13 5.02
C ARG A 6 -3.91 10.84 4.97
N GLY A 7 -3.48 9.89 5.79
CA GLY A 7 -4.19 8.63 5.93
C GLY A 7 -4.14 8.09 7.35
N SER A 8 -5.00 7.12 7.60
CA SER A 8 -5.10 6.47 8.89
C SER A 8 -5.64 5.05 8.77
N CYS A 9 -5.42 4.23 9.80
CA CYS A 9 -6.15 2.99 9.97
C CYS A 9 -7.60 3.28 10.39
N HIS A 10 -8.42 2.25 10.47
CA HIS A 10 -9.85 2.45 10.77
C HIS A 10 -10.10 3.10 12.13
N CYS A 11 -9.38 2.70 13.17
CA CYS A 11 -9.56 3.27 14.50
C CYS A 11 -8.85 4.61 14.71
N GLY A 12 -8.00 5.02 13.76
CA GLY A 12 -7.27 6.29 13.82
C GLY A 12 -6.01 6.26 14.67
N ALA A 13 -5.66 5.12 15.28
CA ALA A 13 -4.45 5.03 16.09
C ALA A 13 -3.17 5.18 15.27
N VAL A 14 -3.18 4.67 14.04
CA VAL A 14 -2.06 4.78 13.10
C VAL A 14 -2.38 5.89 12.09
N ARG A 15 -1.52 6.89 11.99
CA ARG A 15 -1.68 8.03 11.07
C ARG A 15 -0.40 8.30 10.33
N PHE A 16 -0.55 8.70 9.07
CA PHE A 16 0.61 8.97 8.22
C PHE A 16 0.34 10.10 7.23
N GLU A 17 1.41 10.60 6.64
CA GLU A 17 1.39 11.44 5.45
C GLU A 17 2.17 10.75 4.35
N ALA A 18 1.70 10.90 3.12
CA ALA A 18 2.38 10.36 1.95
C ALA A 18 2.32 11.34 0.79
N ASP A 19 3.45 11.51 0.12
CA ASP A 19 3.53 12.34 -1.08
C ASP A 19 3.21 11.46 -2.28
N LEU A 20 2.07 11.71 -2.91
CA LEU A 20 1.50 10.90 -3.99
C LEU A 20 1.09 11.77 -5.16
N ASP A 21 1.19 11.20 -6.35
CA ASP A 21 0.53 11.70 -7.56
C ASP A 21 -0.54 10.67 -7.97
N LEU A 22 -1.79 10.97 -7.71
CA LEU A 22 -2.90 10.03 -7.99
C LEU A 22 -3.21 9.85 -9.48
N ALA A 23 -2.52 10.58 -10.35
CA ALA A 23 -2.57 10.32 -11.79
C ALA A 23 -1.63 9.17 -12.21
N GLN A 24 -0.72 8.76 -11.35
CA GLN A 24 0.21 7.67 -11.60
C GLN A 24 -0.43 6.31 -11.32
N PRO A 25 0.09 5.23 -11.92
CA PRO A 25 -0.43 3.89 -11.66
C PRO A 25 -0.36 3.48 -10.20
N THR A 26 -1.40 2.81 -9.76
CA THR A 26 -1.46 2.09 -8.49
C THR A 26 -1.57 0.60 -8.77
N TYR A 27 -1.44 -0.23 -7.76
CA TYR A 27 -1.23 -1.66 -8.00
C TYR A 27 -2.13 -2.53 -7.16
N ARG A 28 -2.67 -3.57 -7.79
CA ARG A 28 -3.30 -4.72 -7.12
C ARG A 28 -2.57 -5.97 -7.58
N CYS A 29 -2.12 -6.76 -6.62
CA CYS A 29 -1.24 -7.89 -6.85
C CYS A 29 -1.94 -9.20 -6.47
N ASN A 30 -1.62 -10.28 -7.18
CA ASN A 30 -2.15 -11.61 -6.90
C ASN A 30 -1.24 -12.46 -5.99
N CYS A 31 -0.19 -11.90 -5.41
CA CYS A 31 0.65 -12.66 -4.49
C CYS A 31 -0.14 -13.12 -3.26
N SER A 32 0.42 -14.07 -2.51
CA SER A 32 -0.31 -14.75 -1.44
C SER A 32 -0.89 -13.81 -0.38
N ILE A 33 -0.18 -12.75 -0.04
CA ILE A 33 -0.66 -11.80 0.95
C ILE A 33 -1.59 -10.73 0.36
N CYS A 34 -1.22 -10.16 -0.80
CA CYS A 34 -2.04 -9.11 -1.40
C CYS A 34 -3.41 -9.62 -1.84
N ARG A 35 -3.48 -10.87 -2.34
CA ARG A 35 -4.76 -11.48 -2.69
C ARG A 35 -5.69 -11.60 -1.48
N ARG A 36 -5.14 -11.96 -0.32
CA ARG A 36 -5.91 -12.12 0.91
C ARG A 36 -6.33 -10.80 1.53
N THR A 37 -5.43 -9.83 1.55
CA THR A 37 -5.70 -8.52 2.13
C THR A 37 -6.41 -7.57 1.16
N ARG A 38 -6.36 -7.86 -0.14
CA ARG A 38 -6.86 -6.99 -1.21
C ARG A 38 -6.24 -5.60 -1.12
N PHE A 39 -4.95 -5.57 -0.86
CA PHE A 39 -4.19 -4.35 -0.65
C PHE A 39 -4.10 -3.55 -1.96
N TRP A 40 -4.57 -2.32 -1.90
CA TRP A 40 -4.54 -1.40 -3.05
C TRP A 40 -3.37 -0.44 -2.83
N ALA A 41 -2.25 -0.72 -3.49
CA ALA A 41 -0.99 -0.09 -3.20
C ALA A 41 -0.67 1.09 -4.11
N ALA A 42 -0.31 2.21 -3.50
CA ALA A 42 0.44 3.26 -4.17
C ALA A 42 1.90 3.18 -3.70
N VAL A 43 2.82 3.32 -4.65
CA VAL A 43 4.25 3.31 -4.35
C VAL A 43 4.69 4.72 -3.95
N VAL A 44 5.34 4.81 -2.80
CA VAL A 44 5.85 6.08 -2.25
C VAL A 44 7.35 5.94 -2.01
N ARG A 45 8.10 6.93 -2.42
CA ARG A 45 9.55 6.97 -2.14
C ARG A 45 9.77 7.05 -0.64
N PRO A 46 10.89 6.50 -0.12
CA PRO A 46 11.15 6.53 1.32
C PRO A 46 11.12 7.93 1.92
N ASP A 47 11.56 8.96 1.18
CA ASP A 47 11.54 10.34 1.64
C ASP A 47 10.15 10.99 1.52
N GLY A 48 9.21 10.33 0.90
CA GLY A 48 7.83 10.82 0.74
C GLY A 48 6.83 10.25 1.74
N PHE A 49 7.28 9.46 2.70
CA PHE A 49 6.40 8.86 3.71
C PHE A 49 6.78 9.32 5.11
N ARG A 50 5.79 9.67 5.92
CA ARG A 50 5.99 10.09 7.31
C ARG A 50 4.92 9.45 8.19
N LEU A 51 5.34 8.66 9.17
CA LEU A 51 4.44 8.15 10.19
C LEU A 51 4.23 9.25 11.24
N LEU A 52 2.99 9.70 11.40
CA LEU A 52 2.64 10.80 12.32
C LEU A 52 2.26 10.31 13.70
N ALA A 53 1.65 9.12 13.81
CA ALA A 53 1.21 8.56 15.07
C ALA A 53 1.05 7.05 14.96
N GLY A 54 1.12 6.37 16.10
CA GLY A 54 0.77 4.95 16.19
C GLY A 54 1.93 4.00 15.99
N GLU A 55 3.17 4.44 16.11
CA GLU A 55 4.34 3.55 16.00
C GLU A 55 4.22 2.34 16.94
N THR A 56 3.76 2.57 18.18
CA THR A 56 3.58 1.50 19.18
C THR A 56 2.34 0.65 18.94
N GLU A 57 1.46 1.08 18.04
CA GLU A 57 0.24 0.34 17.69
C GLU A 57 0.40 -0.54 16.46
N LEU A 58 1.56 -0.50 15.83
CA LEU A 58 1.84 -1.30 14.65
C LEU A 58 2.29 -2.70 15.03
N THR A 59 1.70 -3.69 14.38
CA THR A 59 2.19 -5.06 14.38
C THR A 59 2.83 -5.34 13.06
N GLN A 60 3.97 -6.02 13.08
CA GLN A 60 4.73 -6.38 11.90
C GLN A 60 4.57 -7.86 11.60
N TYR A 61 4.24 -8.16 10.35
CA TYR A 61 4.23 -9.52 9.83
C TYR A 61 5.30 -9.69 8.77
N LEU A 62 6.16 -10.66 8.96
CA LEU A 62 7.27 -11.00 8.04
C LEU A 62 7.11 -12.43 7.57
N PHE A 63 7.41 -12.66 6.30
CA PHE A 63 7.43 -14.00 5.71
C PHE A 63 8.41 -14.06 4.54
N ASN A 64 8.68 -15.26 4.04
CA ASN A 64 9.58 -15.52 2.91
C ASN A 64 10.96 -14.91 3.17
N THR A 65 11.41 -13.93 2.39
CA THR A 65 12.73 -13.31 2.56
C THR A 65 12.85 -12.48 3.82
N ARG A 66 11.72 -12.07 4.40
CA ARG A 66 11.61 -11.18 5.56
C ARG A 66 12.18 -9.78 5.33
N LYS A 67 12.41 -9.39 4.09
CA LYS A 67 12.94 -8.06 3.76
C LYS A 67 11.84 -7.04 3.57
N ASN A 68 10.64 -7.49 3.24
CA ASN A 68 9.47 -6.62 3.09
C ASN A 68 8.63 -6.72 4.36
N HIS A 69 8.27 -5.56 4.91
CA HIS A 69 7.60 -5.45 6.19
C HIS A 69 6.12 -5.11 5.98
N HIS A 70 5.26 -6.01 6.46
CA HIS A 70 3.80 -5.86 6.36
C HIS A 70 3.28 -5.39 7.72
N TYR A 71 2.88 -4.12 7.79
CA TYR A 71 2.37 -3.55 9.04
C TYR A 71 0.85 -3.53 9.06
N PHE A 72 0.29 -3.69 10.24
CA PHE A 72 -1.13 -3.48 10.46
C PHE A 72 -1.37 -2.95 11.89
N CYS A 73 -2.49 -2.27 12.09
CA CYS A 73 -2.85 -1.76 13.41
C CYS A 73 -3.26 -2.93 14.31
N ARG A 74 -2.64 -3.03 15.47
CA ARG A 74 -2.99 -4.09 16.44
C ARG A 74 -4.39 -3.95 17.02
N ARG A 75 -4.98 -2.75 16.95
CA ARG A 75 -6.29 -2.47 17.53
C ARG A 75 -7.42 -2.78 16.55
N CYS A 76 -7.31 -2.34 15.31
CA CYS A 76 -8.37 -2.52 14.31
C CYS A 76 -8.04 -3.50 13.19
N GLY A 77 -6.78 -3.93 13.11
CA GLY A 77 -6.33 -4.89 12.09
C GLY A 77 -6.15 -4.32 10.69
N VAL A 78 -6.41 -3.04 10.48
CA VAL A 78 -6.29 -2.43 9.16
C VAL A 78 -4.83 -2.22 8.79
N ARG A 79 -4.50 -2.63 7.57
CA ARG A 79 -3.17 -2.48 6.99
C ARG A 79 -3.09 -1.18 6.22
N ALA A 80 -2.57 -0.12 6.87
CA ALA A 80 -2.47 1.21 6.27
C ALA A 80 -1.30 1.32 5.30
N PHE A 81 -0.17 0.68 5.60
CA PHE A 81 1.03 0.73 4.77
C PHE A 81 1.94 -0.47 5.01
N GLY A 82 2.90 -0.63 4.13
CA GLY A 82 4.00 -1.59 4.28
C GLY A 82 5.30 -0.98 3.77
N VAL A 83 6.41 -1.61 4.10
CA VAL A 83 7.75 -1.21 3.64
C VAL A 83 8.31 -2.31 2.75
N GLY A 84 8.66 -1.95 1.53
CA GLY A 84 9.35 -2.84 0.61
C GLY A 84 10.83 -2.48 0.56
N ASN A 85 11.70 -3.36 1.04
CA ASN A 85 13.13 -3.18 0.96
C ASN A 85 13.72 -3.91 -0.24
N GLU A 86 13.02 -4.92 -0.73
CA GLU A 86 13.42 -5.71 -1.91
C GLU A 86 12.24 -5.79 -2.87
N THR A 87 12.19 -4.84 -3.79
CA THR A 87 11.12 -4.69 -4.76
C THR A 87 11.69 -4.39 -6.14
N PRO A 88 10.88 -4.51 -7.23
CA PRO A 88 11.35 -4.12 -8.57
C PRO A 88 11.81 -2.66 -8.69
N VAL A 89 11.37 -1.80 -7.77
CA VAL A 89 11.73 -0.37 -7.78
C VAL A 89 12.68 0.01 -6.65
N GLY A 90 13.27 -0.98 -5.97
CA GLY A 90 14.14 -0.74 -4.81
C GLY A 90 13.37 -0.52 -3.53
N GLY A 91 13.94 0.23 -2.58
CA GLY A 91 13.26 0.56 -1.33
C GLY A 91 12.08 1.50 -1.54
N MET A 92 10.93 1.17 -0.93
CA MET A 92 9.71 1.98 -1.08
C MET A 92 8.76 1.73 0.09
N TYR A 93 7.78 2.63 0.24
CA TYR A 93 6.59 2.38 1.03
C TYR A 93 5.43 2.02 0.11
N GLY A 94 4.63 1.05 0.49
CA GLY A 94 3.36 0.76 -0.16
C GLY A 94 2.24 1.31 0.72
N VAL A 95 1.51 2.29 0.24
CA VAL A 95 0.42 2.92 0.98
C VAL A 95 -0.91 2.36 0.49
N ASN A 96 -1.77 1.97 1.41
CA ASN A 96 -3.12 1.53 1.09
C ASN A 96 -3.98 2.76 0.76
N LEU A 97 -4.37 2.90 -0.50
CA LEU A 97 -5.17 4.04 -0.94
C LEU A 97 -6.52 4.13 -0.25
N GLY A 98 -7.09 3.00 0.15
CA GLY A 98 -8.32 2.98 0.93
C GLY A 98 -8.21 3.63 2.32
N CYS A 99 -6.98 3.88 2.77
CA CYS A 99 -6.71 4.51 4.06
C CYS A 99 -6.50 6.03 3.97
N LEU A 100 -6.55 6.62 2.77
CA LEU A 100 -6.44 8.07 2.62
C LEU A 100 -7.70 8.76 3.15
N ASP A 101 -7.53 9.79 3.96
CA ASP A 101 -8.63 10.49 4.64
C ASP A 101 -9.07 11.77 3.92
N ASP A 102 -8.16 12.40 3.17
CA ASP A 102 -8.38 13.71 2.53
C ASP A 102 -8.51 13.61 1.01
N VAL A 103 -9.10 12.53 0.55
CA VAL A 103 -9.38 12.27 -0.87
C VAL A 103 -10.86 11.91 -1.04
N SER A 104 -11.49 12.41 -2.10
CA SER A 104 -12.88 12.09 -2.39
C SER A 104 -13.04 10.73 -3.06
N ASP A 105 -14.23 10.15 -2.96
CA ASP A 105 -14.56 8.92 -3.68
C ASP A 105 -14.42 9.11 -5.19
N GLU A 106 -14.76 10.30 -5.69
CA GLU A 106 -14.61 10.63 -7.11
C GLU A 106 -13.14 10.61 -7.53
N GLU A 107 -12.24 11.16 -6.73
CA GLU A 107 -10.80 11.10 -7.00
C GLU A 107 -10.29 9.66 -6.98
N LEU A 108 -10.67 8.88 -5.97
CA LEU A 108 -10.26 7.47 -5.85
C LEU A 108 -10.78 6.65 -7.03
N ALA A 109 -12.01 6.90 -7.48
CA ALA A 109 -12.59 6.16 -8.61
C ALA A 109 -11.84 6.39 -9.93
N ARG A 110 -11.11 7.50 -10.05
CA ARG A 110 -10.36 7.86 -11.25
C ARG A 110 -8.89 7.42 -11.22
N VAL A 111 -8.42 6.92 -10.08
CA VAL A 111 -7.03 6.50 -9.93
C VAL A 111 -6.75 5.31 -10.85
N PRO A 112 -5.70 5.36 -11.67
CA PRO A 112 -5.33 4.21 -12.50
C PRO A 112 -4.94 3.00 -11.66
N VAL A 113 -5.48 1.83 -11.99
CA VAL A 113 -5.16 0.57 -11.32
C VAL A 113 -4.46 -0.34 -12.31
N THR A 114 -3.29 -0.82 -11.93
CA THR A 114 -2.52 -1.82 -12.67
C THR A 114 -2.51 -3.12 -11.89
N PHE A 115 -2.93 -4.20 -12.54
CA PHE A 115 -2.86 -5.54 -11.96
C PHE A 115 -1.52 -6.17 -12.29
N VAL A 116 -0.86 -6.76 -11.29
CA VAL A 116 0.46 -7.35 -11.46
C VAL A 116 0.48 -8.81 -10.98
N ASP A 117 1.26 -9.62 -11.67
CA ASP A 117 1.39 -11.06 -11.39
C ASP A 117 2.58 -11.33 -10.47
N GLY A 118 2.50 -10.81 -9.24
CA GLY A 118 3.55 -11.00 -8.24
C GLY A 118 3.71 -12.45 -7.80
N ARG A 119 2.64 -13.26 -7.89
CA ARG A 119 2.71 -14.69 -7.59
C ARG A 119 3.77 -15.41 -8.41
N ASN A 120 3.90 -15.04 -9.69
CA ASN A 120 4.84 -15.63 -10.62
C ASN A 120 6.06 -14.74 -10.88
N ASP A 121 6.26 -13.74 -10.02
CA ASP A 121 7.37 -12.77 -10.14
C ASP A 121 7.39 -12.03 -11.49
N ARG A 122 6.20 -11.75 -12.02
CA ARG A 122 5.99 -11.04 -13.28
C ARG A 122 5.37 -9.66 -13.02
N TRP A 123 6.18 -8.75 -12.55
CA TRP A 123 5.73 -7.44 -12.06
C TRP A 123 5.32 -6.47 -13.18
N GLN A 124 5.59 -6.81 -14.43
CA GLN A 124 5.29 -5.98 -15.60
C GLN A 124 4.14 -6.53 -16.43
N SER A 125 3.46 -7.55 -15.93
CA SER A 125 2.36 -8.20 -16.63
C SER A 125 1.18 -8.40 -15.69
N ALA A 126 -0.03 -8.24 -16.25
CA ALA A 126 -1.23 -8.62 -15.51
C ALA A 126 -1.34 -10.15 -15.42
N PRO A 127 -1.87 -10.69 -14.31
CA PRO A 127 -2.22 -12.10 -14.28
C PRO A 127 -3.37 -12.40 -15.23
N GLU A 128 -3.52 -13.66 -15.62
CA GLU A 128 -4.61 -14.09 -16.49
C GLU A 128 -5.99 -13.73 -15.89
N PHE A 129 -6.13 -13.91 -14.58
CA PHE A 129 -7.35 -13.59 -13.86
C PHE A 129 -7.05 -12.50 -12.82
N PHE A 130 -7.79 -11.42 -12.81
CA PHE A 130 -7.52 -10.28 -11.91
C PHE A 130 -8.75 -9.57 -11.36
N SER A 131 -9.95 -9.84 -11.89
CA SER A 131 -11.15 -9.12 -11.44
C SER A 131 -11.50 -9.31 -9.97
N HIS A 132 -10.93 -10.34 -9.35
CA HIS A 132 -11.14 -10.66 -7.93
C HIS A 132 -10.14 -9.95 -6.99
N LEU A 133 -9.18 -9.24 -7.54
CA LEU A 133 -8.12 -8.59 -6.75
C LEU A 133 -8.51 -7.20 -6.23
#